data_e925954e2a8c218498bf3ccbf37fcf90
#
_entry.id   e925954e2a8c218498bf3ccbf37fcf90
#
_cell.length_a   1.000
_cell.length_b   1.000
_cell.length_c   1.000
_cell.angle_alpha   90.00
_cell.angle_beta   90.00
_cell.angle_gamma   90.00
#
_symmetry.space_group_name_H-M   'P 1'
#
loop_
_entity.id
_entity.type
_entity.pdbx_description
1 polymer ?
#
loop_
_entity_poly.entity_id
_entity_poly.type
_entity_poly.pdbx_seq_one_letter_code
_entity_poly.pdbx_strand_id
1 'polypeptide(L)'
;MNLGARAVLFTVRKWKKSLLVFSLLLAIATLVLSGLAIVDAQEKQAGEVRGTTGASFTVERDLSAGGWNGNYSTQEFMSEDMIQKIAEVDGIAGYDATLITLPRIFNDKGEELTGENYSFYNYGSYNSQYHELFLSGRFQLAEGTHITDNMKNSVIISRELAERNGLKIEDTLTGVYYPENHTPEVDMKIVGIFDVVADKDDQVNMYDDASYYAYSSFVFCSMDVAEGLIKGWGEEGEGISEAYYYVTDAAQLEKVIQEVQQISAINWNNFKITANDEVYQNISSALSDTGTLITTLIAVITAVSMALIILILSMSVRSRKRETGILLAVGIVKPAVILQYVLETLLIAAAAFPLAYLSGRRVAGTLGTLFGKAAEHIIVTPEHFILVTVTGSILLVAAVLLSCIPAMRMEPKTILSQME
;
A
#
# COMPACT_ATOMS: atom_id res chain seq x y z
N MET A 1 -40.73 -4.49 -43.15
CA MET A 1 -39.95 -5.25 -42.13
C MET A 1 -39.17 -4.26 -41.31
N ASN A 2 -39.31 -4.30 -39.98
CA ASN A 2 -38.65 -3.35 -39.10
C ASN A 2 -37.12 -3.54 -39.13
N LEU A 3 -36.38 -2.43 -38.90
CA LEU A 3 -34.92 -2.39 -38.91
C LEU A 3 -34.28 -3.46 -38.01
N GLY A 4 -34.81 -3.65 -36.79
CA GLY A 4 -34.34 -4.65 -35.83
C GLY A 4 -34.50 -6.11 -36.33
N ALA A 5 -35.67 -6.41 -36.97
CA ALA A 5 -35.89 -7.75 -37.53
C ALA A 5 -34.94 -8.07 -38.70
N ARG A 6 -34.54 -7.06 -39.49
CA ARG A 6 -33.51 -7.24 -40.53
C ARG A 6 -32.14 -7.53 -39.93
N ALA A 7 -31.74 -6.80 -38.85
CA ALA A 7 -30.48 -7.01 -38.17
C ALA A 7 -30.36 -8.42 -37.61
N VAL A 8 -31.39 -8.91 -36.90
CA VAL A 8 -31.43 -10.27 -36.35
C VAL A 8 -31.33 -11.34 -37.42
N LEU A 9 -32.19 -11.23 -38.48
CA LEU A 9 -32.21 -12.21 -39.58
C LEU A 9 -30.86 -12.28 -40.30
N PHE A 10 -30.20 -11.15 -40.48
CA PHE A 10 -28.90 -11.10 -41.09
C PHE A 10 -27.82 -11.76 -40.22
N THR A 11 -27.76 -11.44 -38.94
CA THR A 11 -26.80 -12.01 -37.98
C THR A 11 -26.89 -13.55 -37.98
N VAL A 12 -28.10 -14.10 -37.99
CA VAL A 12 -28.33 -15.55 -38.07
C VAL A 12 -27.95 -16.14 -39.43
N ARG A 13 -28.34 -15.49 -40.55
CA ARG A 13 -28.08 -16.01 -41.88
C ARG A 13 -26.61 -16.00 -42.29
N LYS A 14 -25.82 -15.09 -41.75
CA LYS A 14 -24.36 -14.96 -42.00
C LYS A 14 -23.54 -15.36 -40.76
N TRP A 15 -24.00 -16.39 -40.02
CA TRP A 15 -23.47 -16.82 -38.74
C TRP A 15 -21.94 -16.98 -38.66
N LYS A 16 -21.27 -17.44 -39.79
CA LYS A 16 -19.79 -17.56 -39.82
C LYS A 16 -19.05 -16.22 -39.61
N LYS A 17 -19.58 -15.12 -40.24
CA LYS A 17 -19.00 -13.80 -40.09
C LYS A 17 -19.35 -13.19 -38.74
N SER A 18 -20.58 -13.40 -38.28
CA SER A 18 -21.02 -12.97 -36.94
C SER A 18 -20.23 -13.67 -35.85
N LEU A 19 -19.92 -14.97 -36.00
CA LEU A 19 -19.12 -15.75 -35.09
C LEU A 19 -17.66 -15.22 -34.99
N LEU A 20 -17.08 -14.83 -36.12
CA LEU A 20 -15.73 -14.26 -36.15
C LEU A 20 -15.67 -12.93 -35.35
N VAL A 21 -16.63 -12.02 -35.62
CA VAL A 21 -16.72 -10.76 -34.85
C VAL A 21 -17.01 -11.02 -33.38
N PHE A 22 -17.91 -11.93 -33.10
CA PHE A 22 -18.24 -12.35 -31.75
C PHE A 22 -17.00 -12.88 -30.96
N SER A 23 -16.25 -13.82 -31.57
CA SER A 23 -15.07 -14.40 -30.97
C SER A 23 -13.99 -13.37 -30.69
N LEU A 24 -13.80 -12.42 -31.63
CA LEU A 24 -12.85 -11.32 -31.47
C LEU A 24 -13.27 -10.41 -30.30
N LEU A 25 -14.56 -9.97 -30.30
CA LEU A 25 -15.09 -9.13 -29.23
C LEU A 25 -15.01 -9.83 -27.87
N LEU A 26 -15.34 -11.12 -27.82
CA LEU A 26 -15.25 -11.92 -26.61
C LEU A 26 -13.81 -11.94 -26.06
N ALA A 27 -12.83 -12.23 -26.94
CA ALA A 27 -11.43 -12.31 -26.53
C ALA A 27 -10.92 -10.95 -26.02
N ILE A 28 -11.20 -9.87 -26.74
CA ILE A 28 -10.76 -8.52 -26.38
C ILE A 28 -11.39 -8.09 -25.05
N ALA A 29 -12.71 -8.21 -24.94
CA ALA A 29 -13.41 -7.81 -23.72
C ALA A 29 -12.98 -8.64 -22.50
N THR A 30 -12.68 -9.94 -22.69
CA THR A 30 -12.14 -10.81 -21.63
C THR A 30 -10.78 -10.32 -21.16
N LEU A 31 -9.86 -9.99 -22.10
CA LEU A 31 -8.51 -9.50 -21.76
C LEU A 31 -8.57 -8.13 -21.07
N VAL A 32 -9.40 -7.21 -21.58
CA VAL A 32 -9.56 -5.89 -20.96
C VAL A 32 -10.15 -6.00 -19.54
N LEU A 33 -11.20 -6.79 -19.36
CA LEU A 33 -11.82 -7.02 -18.05
C LEU A 33 -10.83 -7.66 -17.06
N SER A 34 -10.06 -8.65 -17.51
CA SER A 34 -9.05 -9.30 -16.66
C SER A 34 -7.92 -8.34 -16.29
N GLY A 35 -7.47 -7.54 -17.25
CA GLY A 35 -6.42 -6.53 -17.03
C GLY A 35 -6.86 -5.44 -16.04
N LEU A 36 -8.07 -4.91 -16.17
CA LEU A 36 -8.62 -3.94 -15.20
C LEU A 36 -8.74 -4.54 -13.79
N ALA A 37 -9.18 -5.80 -13.69
CA ALA A 37 -9.27 -6.47 -12.39
C ALA A 37 -7.89 -6.67 -11.72
N ILE A 38 -6.83 -6.88 -12.52
CA ILE A 38 -5.46 -7.00 -11.99
C ILE A 38 -4.97 -5.64 -11.49
N VAL A 39 -5.21 -4.55 -12.24
CA VAL A 39 -4.83 -3.19 -11.82
C VAL A 39 -5.55 -2.82 -10.51
N ASP A 40 -6.85 -3.05 -10.42
CA ASP A 40 -7.65 -2.77 -9.22
C ASP A 40 -7.16 -3.60 -8.01
N ALA A 41 -6.78 -4.87 -8.22
CA ALA A 41 -6.21 -5.71 -7.18
C ALA A 41 -4.84 -5.21 -6.70
N GLN A 42 -4.01 -4.70 -7.61
CA GLN A 42 -2.71 -4.12 -7.26
C GLN A 42 -2.87 -2.84 -6.44
N GLU A 43 -3.82 -1.97 -6.80
CA GLU A 43 -4.11 -0.76 -6.02
C GLU A 43 -4.61 -1.10 -4.61
N LYS A 44 -5.47 -2.10 -4.48
CA LYS A 44 -5.93 -2.59 -3.16
C LYS A 44 -4.80 -3.18 -2.34
N GLN A 45 -3.95 -4.00 -2.95
CA GLN A 45 -2.79 -4.57 -2.27
C GLN A 45 -1.80 -3.47 -1.86
N ALA A 46 -1.57 -2.47 -2.70
CA ALA A 46 -0.77 -1.29 -2.32
C ALA A 46 -1.38 -0.59 -1.10
N GLY A 47 -2.72 -0.48 -1.04
CA GLY A 47 -3.44 0.07 0.12
C GLY A 47 -3.27 -0.76 1.39
N GLU A 48 -3.31 -2.10 1.30
CA GLU A 48 -3.09 -2.98 2.46
C GLU A 48 -1.64 -2.95 2.94
N VAL A 49 -0.68 -2.93 2.01
CA VAL A 49 0.74 -2.75 2.34
C VAL A 49 0.96 -1.39 3.02
N ARG A 50 0.27 -0.32 2.57
CA ARG A 50 0.28 0.99 3.24
C ARG A 50 -0.13 0.90 4.71
N GLY A 51 -1.17 0.12 5.02
CA GLY A 51 -1.66 -0.07 6.38
C GLY A 51 -0.78 -0.96 7.26
N THR A 52 0.02 -1.85 6.67
CA THR A 52 0.85 -2.82 7.40
C THR A 52 2.32 -2.43 7.51
N THR A 53 2.88 -1.69 6.57
CA THR A 53 4.28 -1.23 6.60
C THR A 53 4.48 0.10 7.33
N GLY A 54 3.39 0.71 7.84
CA GLY A 54 3.42 1.89 8.69
C GLY A 54 4.43 2.93 8.22
N ALA A 55 4.07 3.78 7.27
CA ALA A 55 4.93 4.91 6.96
C ALA A 55 5.10 5.76 8.21
N SER A 56 6.32 6.12 8.51
CA SER A 56 6.69 6.87 9.69
C SER A 56 7.69 7.96 9.34
N PHE A 57 7.86 8.87 10.25
CA PHE A 57 8.98 9.80 10.22
C PHE A 57 9.61 9.85 11.60
N THR A 58 10.90 10.13 11.62
CA THR A 58 11.66 10.34 12.85
C THR A 58 11.94 11.82 12.97
N VAL A 59 11.72 12.36 14.15
CA VAL A 59 12.24 13.67 14.56
C VAL A 59 13.44 13.41 15.44
N GLU A 60 14.60 13.89 15.04
CA GLU A 60 15.84 13.67 15.76
C GLU A 60 16.61 14.98 15.93
N ARG A 61 17.48 15.03 16.95
CA ARG A 61 18.37 16.17 17.17
C ARG A 61 19.31 16.33 15.98
N ASP A 62 19.42 17.54 15.45
CA ASP A 62 20.42 17.85 14.44
C ASP A 62 21.78 18.16 15.08
N LEU A 63 22.63 17.12 15.17
CA LEU A 63 23.97 17.26 15.73
C LEU A 63 24.88 18.16 14.88
N SER A 64 24.53 18.43 13.64
CA SER A 64 25.30 19.32 12.75
C SER A 64 25.02 20.80 12.98
N ALA A 65 23.84 21.14 13.53
CA ALA A 65 23.41 22.52 13.75
C ALA A 65 24.24 23.25 14.85
N GLY A 66 24.86 22.54 15.75
CA GLY A 66 25.63 23.09 16.89
C GLY A 66 27.07 23.47 16.60
N GLY A 67 27.56 23.30 15.36
CA GLY A 67 28.98 23.50 15.03
C GLY A 67 29.93 22.53 15.74
N TRP A 68 30.89 22.03 15.01
CA TRP A 68 31.81 20.98 15.50
C TRP A 68 32.88 21.53 16.48
N ASN A 69 32.47 21.94 17.67
CA ASN A 69 33.39 22.30 18.76
C ASN A 69 33.39 21.28 19.91
N GLY A 70 32.79 20.11 19.72
CA GLY A 70 32.83 19.02 20.72
C GLY A 70 32.05 19.30 22.00
N ASN A 71 31.28 20.38 22.08
CA ASN A 71 30.48 20.71 23.22
C ASN A 71 29.01 20.38 22.97
N TYR A 72 28.64 19.15 23.29
CA TYR A 72 27.26 18.67 23.19
C TYR A 72 26.29 19.38 24.14
N SER A 73 26.78 20.26 25.01
CA SER A 73 26.03 20.93 26.06
C SER A 73 25.09 22.06 25.58
N THR A 74 25.12 22.41 24.29
CA THR A 74 24.28 23.49 23.75
C THR A 74 23.11 23.02 22.89
N GLN A 75 22.94 21.71 22.72
CA GLN A 75 21.83 21.18 21.92
C GLN A 75 20.62 20.85 22.80
N GLU A 76 19.47 21.39 22.36
CA GLU A 76 18.18 21.12 22.99
C GLU A 76 17.77 19.65 22.80
N PHE A 77 17.37 19.01 23.89
CA PHE A 77 16.72 17.71 23.84
C PHE A 77 15.22 17.88 23.55
N MET A 78 14.58 16.85 23.07
CA MET A 78 13.14 16.84 22.87
C MET A 78 12.43 16.86 24.23
N SER A 79 11.54 17.82 24.42
CA SER A 79 10.69 17.87 25.60
C SER A 79 9.39 17.10 25.38
N GLU A 80 8.77 16.64 26.46
CA GLU A 80 7.45 15.99 26.42
C GLU A 80 6.42 16.86 25.69
N ASP A 81 6.38 18.18 25.96
CA ASP A 81 5.48 19.14 25.31
C ASP A 81 5.68 19.17 23.78
N MET A 82 6.93 19.11 23.32
CA MET A 82 7.24 19.04 21.91
C MET A 82 6.73 17.73 21.29
N ILE A 83 6.99 16.61 21.95
CA ILE A 83 6.59 15.28 21.46
C ILE A 83 5.07 15.18 21.36
N GLN A 84 4.35 15.63 22.38
CA GLN A 84 2.89 15.67 22.41
C GLN A 84 2.29 16.58 21.33
N LYS A 85 2.83 17.77 21.14
CA LYS A 85 2.36 18.69 20.09
C LYS A 85 2.50 18.13 18.69
N ILE A 86 3.55 17.37 18.45
CA ILE A 86 3.70 16.66 17.16
C ILE A 86 2.69 15.54 17.07
N ALA A 87 2.49 14.76 18.13
CA ALA A 87 1.55 13.63 18.15
C ALA A 87 0.07 14.05 17.95
N GLU A 88 -0.27 15.29 18.29
CA GLU A 88 -1.62 15.87 18.08
C GLU A 88 -1.93 16.26 16.63
N VAL A 89 -0.93 16.23 15.73
CA VAL A 89 -1.14 16.57 14.31
C VAL A 89 -2.04 15.54 13.65
N ASP A 90 -3.02 16.02 12.89
CA ASP A 90 -3.97 15.15 12.17
C ASP A 90 -3.25 14.22 11.18
N GLY A 91 -3.63 12.95 11.19
CA GLY A 91 -3.00 11.91 10.38
C GLY A 91 -1.90 11.13 11.09
N ILE A 92 -1.53 11.45 12.33
CA ILE A 92 -0.64 10.64 13.16
C ILE A 92 -1.47 9.54 13.86
N ALA A 93 -1.10 8.30 13.64
CA ALA A 93 -1.77 7.12 14.22
C ALA A 93 -1.18 6.71 15.58
N GLY A 94 0.09 7.03 15.80
CA GLY A 94 0.79 6.69 17.03
C GLY A 94 2.21 7.22 17.01
N TYR A 95 2.83 7.20 18.18
CA TYR A 95 4.19 7.67 18.34
C TYR A 95 4.90 6.92 19.45
N ASP A 96 6.22 6.92 19.41
CA ASP A 96 7.08 6.56 20.52
C ASP A 96 8.30 7.48 20.52
N ALA A 97 8.91 7.66 21.68
CA ALA A 97 10.17 8.35 21.80
C ALA A 97 11.09 7.54 22.72
N THR A 98 12.37 7.60 22.44
CA THR A 98 13.33 6.70 23.06
C THR A 98 14.31 7.47 23.93
N LEU A 99 14.42 7.03 25.19
CA LEU A 99 15.47 7.41 26.11
C LEU A 99 16.21 6.14 26.53
N ILE A 100 17.45 5.99 26.07
CA ILE A 100 18.24 4.78 26.33
C ILE A 100 18.97 4.96 27.65
N THR A 101 18.85 3.95 28.53
CA THR A 101 19.61 3.88 29.78
C THR A 101 20.19 2.48 29.96
N LEU A 102 21.22 2.34 30.78
CA LEU A 102 21.91 1.08 31.02
C LEU A 102 21.90 0.74 32.51
N PRO A 103 20.72 0.50 33.16
CA PRO A 103 20.61 0.26 34.57
C PRO A 103 21.09 -1.13 34.95
N ARG A 104 21.50 -1.26 36.19
CA ARG A 104 21.46 -2.52 36.93
C ARG A 104 20.07 -2.65 37.56
N ILE A 105 19.51 -3.84 37.52
CA ILE A 105 18.13 -4.09 37.98
C ILE A 105 18.18 -5.13 39.10
N PHE A 106 17.41 -4.88 40.14
CA PHE A 106 17.31 -5.72 41.33
C PHE A 106 15.86 -6.17 41.54
N ASN A 107 15.68 -7.36 42.13
CA ASN A 107 14.37 -7.85 42.53
C ASN A 107 13.93 -7.27 43.90
N ASP A 108 12.74 -7.60 44.32
CA ASP A 108 12.15 -7.17 45.61
C ASP A 108 12.95 -7.60 46.85
N LYS A 109 13.91 -8.54 46.72
CA LYS A 109 14.79 -8.99 47.76
C LYS A 109 16.15 -8.28 47.75
N GLY A 110 16.36 -7.36 46.81
CA GLY A 110 17.63 -6.68 46.63
C GLY A 110 18.70 -7.54 45.94
N GLU A 111 18.30 -8.66 45.31
CA GLU A 111 19.21 -9.50 44.52
C GLU A 111 19.24 -8.94 43.08
N GLU A 112 20.46 -8.77 42.55
CA GLU A 112 20.64 -8.29 41.17
C GLU A 112 20.17 -9.35 40.17
N LEU A 113 19.42 -8.90 39.16
CA LEU A 113 18.94 -9.78 38.11
C LEU A 113 20.10 -10.32 37.25
N THR A 114 20.04 -11.61 36.99
CA THR A 114 21.01 -12.28 36.14
C THR A 114 20.53 -12.23 34.67
N GLY A 115 21.22 -11.44 33.85
CA GLY A 115 21.05 -11.38 32.39
C GLY A 115 22.19 -12.10 31.65
N GLU A 116 22.17 -12.04 30.34
CA GLU A 116 23.33 -12.43 29.51
C GLU A 116 24.44 -11.37 29.56
N ASN A 117 24.07 -10.12 29.77
CA ASN A 117 24.97 -8.98 29.89
C ASN A 117 25.01 -8.48 31.33
N TYR A 118 26.06 -7.74 31.69
CA TYR A 118 26.24 -7.15 33.02
C TYR A 118 25.23 -6.05 33.33
N SER A 119 24.79 -5.29 32.31
CA SER A 119 23.74 -4.29 32.40
C SER A 119 22.62 -4.58 31.41
N PHE A 120 21.45 -3.98 31.64
CA PHE A 120 20.30 -4.12 30.76
C PHE A 120 20.22 -2.95 29.82
N TYR A 121 19.87 -3.23 28.55
CA TYR A 121 19.60 -2.20 27.56
C TYR A 121 18.14 -1.76 27.70
N ASN A 122 17.96 -0.62 28.36
CA ASN A 122 16.63 -0.15 28.73
C ASN A 122 16.18 1.01 27.84
N TYR A 123 15.04 0.82 27.21
CA TYR A 123 14.34 1.82 26.45
C TYR A 123 13.24 2.47 27.30
N GLY A 124 13.41 3.75 27.66
CA GLY A 124 12.29 4.57 28.10
C GLY A 124 11.37 4.84 26.90
N SER A 125 10.10 4.56 27.04
CA SER A 125 9.12 4.56 25.95
C SER A 125 7.81 5.20 26.41
N TYR A 126 7.15 5.95 25.53
CA TYR A 126 5.77 6.41 25.72
C TYR A 126 4.77 5.34 25.29
N ASN A 127 5.03 4.67 24.16
CA ASN A 127 4.12 3.65 23.62
C ASN A 127 4.92 2.51 22.99
N SER A 128 5.34 1.54 23.79
CA SER A 128 6.25 0.48 23.38
C SER A 128 5.75 -0.36 22.18
N GLN A 129 4.44 -0.40 21.93
CA GLN A 129 3.88 -1.06 20.74
C GLN A 129 4.37 -0.44 19.44
N TYR A 130 4.75 0.85 19.44
CA TYR A 130 5.27 1.58 18.27
C TYR A 130 6.80 1.55 18.22
N HIS A 131 7.47 0.89 19.13
CA HIS A 131 8.91 0.71 19.06
C HIS A 131 9.29 -0.22 17.90
N GLU A 132 10.37 0.11 17.18
CA GLU A 132 10.82 -0.61 15.98
C GLU A 132 10.92 -2.13 16.17
N LEU A 133 11.44 -2.58 17.33
CA LEU A 133 11.62 -4.01 17.62
C LEU A 133 10.30 -4.79 17.72
N PHE A 134 9.23 -4.16 18.19
CA PHE A 134 7.89 -4.75 18.18
C PHE A 134 7.23 -4.67 16.81
N LEU A 135 7.32 -3.53 16.13
CA LEU A 135 6.73 -3.35 14.81
C LEU A 135 7.37 -4.24 13.74
N SER A 136 8.70 -4.46 13.83
CA SER A 136 9.39 -5.38 12.91
C SER A 136 9.10 -6.85 13.17
N GLY A 137 8.38 -7.19 14.26
CA GLY A 137 8.10 -8.55 14.68
C GLY A 137 9.30 -9.28 15.29
N ARG A 138 10.41 -8.60 15.54
CA ARG A 138 11.56 -9.17 16.26
C ARG A 138 11.21 -9.49 17.70
N PHE A 139 10.37 -8.66 18.31
CA PHE A 139 9.79 -8.88 19.62
C PHE A 139 8.28 -9.01 19.52
N GLN A 140 7.70 -9.89 20.31
CA GLN A 140 6.26 -10.10 20.38
C GLN A 140 5.80 -10.09 21.84
N LEU A 141 4.84 -9.22 22.18
CA LEU A 141 4.25 -9.24 23.51
C LEU A 141 3.54 -10.59 23.73
N ALA A 142 3.96 -11.31 24.75
CA ALA A 142 3.45 -12.66 25.06
C ALA A 142 2.42 -12.63 26.19
N GLU A 143 2.65 -11.79 27.21
CA GLU A 143 1.79 -11.69 28.39
C GLU A 143 1.69 -10.22 28.82
N GLY A 144 0.55 -9.83 29.39
CA GLY A 144 0.33 -8.48 29.92
C GLY A 144 -0.01 -7.45 28.87
N THR A 145 0.51 -6.24 28.98
CA THR A 145 0.21 -5.10 28.13
C THR A 145 1.46 -4.34 27.71
N HIS A 146 1.41 -3.67 26.58
CA HIS A 146 2.41 -2.68 26.19
C HIS A 146 2.39 -1.48 27.15
N ILE A 147 3.52 -0.80 27.28
CA ILE A 147 3.58 0.51 27.91
C ILE A 147 2.80 1.49 27.06
N THR A 148 2.04 2.35 27.72
CA THR A 148 1.33 3.48 27.10
C THR A 148 1.69 4.77 27.84
N ASP A 149 1.48 5.90 27.19
CA ASP A 149 1.81 7.25 27.69
C ASP A 149 1.18 7.59 29.06
N ASN A 150 0.10 6.91 29.43
CA ASN A 150 -0.57 7.09 30.71
C ASN A 150 0.00 6.23 31.85
N MET A 151 0.90 5.30 31.53
CA MET A 151 1.49 4.40 32.53
C MET A 151 2.71 5.04 33.18
N LYS A 152 2.87 4.74 34.46
CA LYS A 152 4.04 5.16 35.28
C LYS A 152 4.62 3.97 36.02
N ASN A 153 5.91 4.09 36.35
CA ASN A 153 6.63 3.04 37.10
C ASN A 153 6.43 1.65 36.49
N SER A 154 6.43 1.54 35.17
CA SER A 154 6.09 0.30 34.44
C SER A 154 7.29 -0.21 33.68
N VAL A 155 7.43 -1.55 33.59
CA VAL A 155 8.49 -2.20 32.80
C VAL A 155 7.95 -3.43 32.08
N ILE A 156 8.45 -3.67 30.87
CA ILE A 156 8.27 -4.90 30.10
C ILE A 156 9.63 -5.58 29.97
N ILE A 157 9.70 -6.88 30.25
CA ILE A 157 10.91 -7.68 30.23
C ILE A 157 10.81 -8.85 29.26
N SER A 158 11.93 -9.41 28.84
CA SER A 158 11.93 -10.62 28.03
C SER A 158 11.48 -11.85 28.83
N ARG A 159 10.87 -12.83 28.15
CA ARG A 159 10.51 -14.12 28.79
C ARG A 159 11.74 -14.81 29.33
N GLU A 160 12.87 -14.78 28.64
CA GLU A 160 14.10 -15.40 29.11
C GLU A 160 14.58 -14.76 30.42
N LEU A 161 14.52 -13.44 30.53
CA LEU A 161 14.87 -12.74 31.78
C LEU A 161 13.91 -13.10 32.93
N ALA A 162 12.60 -13.17 32.61
CA ALA A 162 11.57 -13.55 33.58
C ALA A 162 11.79 -14.97 34.10
N GLU A 163 11.99 -15.95 33.22
CA GLU A 163 12.21 -17.35 33.57
C GLU A 163 13.52 -17.55 34.38
N ARG A 164 14.61 -16.90 33.94
CA ARG A 164 15.91 -17.00 34.59
C ARG A 164 15.91 -16.49 36.02
N ASN A 165 15.11 -15.47 36.33
CA ASN A 165 15.04 -14.84 37.66
C ASN A 165 13.74 -15.18 38.42
N GLY A 166 12.87 -16.02 37.85
CA GLY A 166 11.61 -16.43 38.49
C GLY A 166 10.58 -15.31 38.64
N LEU A 167 10.61 -14.32 37.73
CA LEU A 167 9.77 -13.14 37.74
C LEU A 167 8.43 -13.36 37.04
N LYS A 168 7.42 -12.57 37.43
CA LYS A 168 6.07 -12.61 36.90
C LYS A 168 5.53 -11.18 36.73
N ILE A 169 4.45 -11.06 35.95
CA ILE A 169 3.66 -9.82 35.89
C ILE A 169 3.23 -9.46 37.32
N GLU A 170 3.22 -8.17 37.61
CA GLU A 170 2.95 -7.55 38.90
C GLU A 170 4.14 -7.54 39.91
N ASP A 171 5.24 -8.26 39.64
CA ASP A 171 6.43 -8.17 40.46
C ASP A 171 7.07 -6.79 40.33
N THR A 172 7.70 -6.33 41.43
CA THR A 172 8.39 -5.03 41.48
C THR A 172 9.88 -5.23 41.32
N LEU A 173 10.49 -4.40 40.51
CA LEU A 173 11.93 -4.32 40.29
C LEU A 173 12.43 -2.94 40.71
N THR A 174 13.70 -2.85 41.05
CA THR A 174 14.38 -1.58 41.35
C THR A 174 15.53 -1.38 40.38
N GLY A 175 15.50 -0.31 39.60
CA GLY A 175 16.56 0.06 38.69
C GLY A 175 17.52 1.07 39.30
N VAL A 176 18.82 0.92 39.04
CA VAL A 176 19.89 1.84 39.46
C VAL A 176 20.84 2.05 38.30
N TYR A 177 21.06 3.30 37.88
CA TYR A 177 21.89 3.57 36.71
C TYR A 177 23.38 3.48 36.98
N TYR A 178 23.85 4.13 38.06
CA TYR A 178 25.23 4.06 38.53
C TYR A 178 25.26 3.89 40.05
N PRO A 179 25.25 2.66 40.58
CA PRO A 179 25.21 2.42 42.04
C PRO A 179 26.37 3.07 42.77
N GLU A 180 27.54 3.16 42.14
CA GLU A 180 28.73 3.75 42.73
C GLU A 180 28.61 5.26 42.93
N ASN A 181 27.77 5.94 42.14
CA ASN A 181 27.60 7.40 42.15
C ASN A 181 26.40 7.85 43.00
N HIS A 182 25.73 6.95 43.68
CA HIS A 182 24.53 7.24 44.50
C HIS A 182 23.40 7.83 43.66
N THR A 183 23.23 7.36 42.42
CA THR A 183 22.07 7.72 41.58
C THR A 183 20.78 7.21 42.23
N PRO A 184 19.63 7.85 41.96
CA PRO A 184 18.35 7.44 42.53
C PRO A 184 18.01 5.98 42.22
N GLU A 185 17.44 5.30 43.19
CA GLU A 185 16.76 4.03 42.99
C GLU A 185 15.35 4.33 42.40
N VAL A 186 14.97 3.64 41.35
CA VAL A 186 13.66 3.81 40.69
C VAL A 186 12.93 2.48 40.68
N ASP A 187 11.80 2.45 41.37
CA ASP A 187 10.94 1.27 41.40
C ASP A 187 10.10 1.21 40.11
N MET A 188 9.95 -0.01 39.59
CA MET A 188 9.16 -0.29 38.39
C MET A 188 8.45 -1.63 38.50
N LYS A 189 7.24 -1.71 38.02
CA LYS A 189 6.37 -2.88 38.08
C LYS A 189 6.32 -3.59 36.74
N ILE A 190 6.46 -4.89 36.71
CA ILE A 190 6.35 -5.69 35.50
C ILE A 190 4.90 -5.68 35.00
N VAL A 191 4.65 -5.04 33.84
CA VAL A 191 3.32 -4.95 33.22
C VAL A 191 3.19 -5.84 31.98
N GLY A 192 4.31 -6.30 31.42
CA GLY A 192 4.32 -7.18 30.27
C GLY A 192 5.58 -8.03 30.16
N ILE A 193 5.43 -9.14 29.45
CA ILE A 193 6.54 -10.05 29.10
C ILE A 193 6.50 -10.25 27.59
N PHE A 194 7.65 -10.11 26.94
CA PHE A 194 7.78 -10.31 25.49
C PHE A 194 8.67 -11.51 25.14
N ASP A 195 8.37 -12.13 24.01
CA ASP A 195 9.21 -13.14 23.39
C ASP A 195 10.17 -12.50 22.38
N VAL A 196 11.42 -12.96 22.36
CA VAL A 196 12.40 -12.65 21.32
C VAL A 196 12.20 -13.65 20.18
N VAL A 197 11.68 -13.18 19.05
CA VAL A 197 11.38 -14.00 17.86
C VAL A 197 12.52 -13.98 16.85
N ALA A 198 13.36 -12.95 16.91
CA ALA A 198 14.49 -12.78 16.01
C ALA A 198 15.55 -13.88 16.20
N ASP A 199 16.12 -14.37 15.11
CA ASP A 199 17.25 -15.29 15.15
C ASP A 199 18.47 -14.64 15.85
N LYS A 200 19.29 -15.45 16.52
CA LYS A 200 20.49 -14.95 17.20
C LYS A 200 21.46 -14.22 16.28
N ASP A 201 21.46 -14.56 15.00
CA ASP A 201 22.31 -13.95 13.98
C ASP A 201 21.81 -12.56 13.52
N ASP A 202 20.55 -12.22 13.84
CA ASP A 202 19.94 -10.90 13.52
C ASP A 202 20.13 -9.87 14.66
N GLN A 203 20.92 -10.19 15.68
CA GLN A 203 21.22 -9.27 16.75
C GLN A 203 22.02 -8.08 16.20
N VAL A 204 21.43 -6.91 16.29
CA VAL A 204 22.05 -5.67 15.80
C VAL A 204 23.25 -5.32 16.68
N ASN A 205 24.38 -5.11 16.05
CA ASN A 205 25.55 -4.55 16.69
C ASN A 205 25.30 -3.06 16.87
N MET A 206 24.82 -2.64 18.02
CA MET A 206 24.42 -1.24 18.26
C MET A 206 25.61 -0.30 18.49
N TYR A 207 26.82 -0.86 18.68
CA TYR A 207 28.06 -0.10 18.79
C TYR A 207 29.16 -0.82 18.02
N ASP A 208 29.96 -0.08 17.29
CA ASP A 208 31.21 -0.58 16.62
C ASP A 208 32.20 -1.20 17.61
N ASP A 209 31.99 -1.02 18.88
CA ASP A 209 32.78 -1.58 19.96
C ASP A 209 32.05 -2.82 20.53
N ALA A 210 32.59 -3.97 20.29
CA ALA A 210 32.30 -5.37 20.62
C ALA A 210 31.39 -5.74 21.83
N SER A 211 30.61 -4.85 22.40
CA SER A 211 29.63 -5.14 23.46
C SER A 211 28.27 -5.46 22.89
N TYR A 212 28.07 -6.71 22.48
CA TYR A 212 26.77 -7.23 22.09
C TYR A 212 25.83 -7.29 23.29
N TYR A 213 24.75 -6.49 23.25
CA TYR A 213 23.62 -6.75 24.12
C TYR A 213 22.74 -7.82 23.48
N ALA A 214 22.59 -8.94 24.18
CA ALA A 214 21.62 -9.95 23.77
C ALA A 214 20.21 -9.37 23.86
N TYR A 215 19.36 -9.65 22.89
CA TYR A 215 17.96 -9.20 22.92
C TYR A 215 17.20 -9.64 24.18
N SER A 216 17.60 -10.74 24.82
CA SER A 216 17.09 -11.18 26.11
C SER A 216 17.37 -10.21 27.27
N SER A 217 18.40 -9.36 27.12
CA SER A 217 18.76 -8.33 28.10
C SER A 217 18.12 -6.96 27.83
N PHE A 218 17.25 -6.87 26.82
CA PHE A 218 16.50 -5.66 26.55
C PHE A 218 15.29 -5.57 27.46
N VAL A 219 15.04 -4.37 27.94
CA VAL A 219 13.87 -4.02 28.74
C VAL A 219 13.25 -2.73 28.21
N PHE A 220 11.96 -2.56 28.39
CA PHE A 220 11.25 -1.34 28.07
C PHE A 220 10.60 -0.81 29.33
N CYS A 221 10.80 0.43 29.66
CA CYS A 221 10.15 1.05 30.80
C CYS A 221 9.35 2.30 30.40
N SER A 222 8.41 2.71 31.24
CA SER A 222 7.73 3.99 31.04
C SER A 222 8.74 5.14 31.13
N MET A 223 8.47 6.23 30.43
CA MET A 223 9.41 7.35 30.30
C MET A 223 9.83 7.94 31.64
N ASP A 224 8.91 8.03 32.60
CA ASP A 224 9.20 8.50 33.97
C ASP A 224 10.25 7.66 34.71
N VAL A 225 10.31 6.36 34.44
CA VAL A 225 11.34 5.46 34.96
C VAL A 225 12.70 5.80 34.35
N ALA A 226 12.77 5.93 33.03
CA ALA A 226 14.01 6.25 32.34
C ALA A 226 14.56 7.62 32.76
N GLU A 227 13.71 8.63 32.82
CA GLU A 227 14.05 9.96 33.34
C GLU A 227 14.51 9.93 34.81
N GLY A 228 13.82 9.10 35.62
CA GLY A 228 14.20 8.88 37.02
C GLY A 228 15.59 8.29 37.15
N LEU A 229 15.95 7.33 36.30
CA LEU A 229 17.26 6.66 36.31
C LEU A 229 18.43 7.59 36.00
N ILE A 230 18.25 8.54 35.08
CA ILE A 230 19.30 9.52 34.72
C ILE A 230 19.33 10.73 35.61
N LYS A 231 18.32 10.94 36.45
CA LYS A 231 18.19 12.09 37.31
C LYS A 231 19.35 12.11 38.36
N GLY A 232 20.11 13.16 38.30
CA GLY A 232 21.24 13.33 39.23
C GLY A 232 22.60 13.02 38.62
N TRP A 233 22.69 12.59 37.39
CA TRP A 233 23.97 12.37 36.70
C TRP A 233 24.49 13.62 35.96
N GLY A 234 23.78 14.69 36.00
CA GLY A 234 24.11 15.96 35.35
C GLY A 234 23.14 16.30 34.26
N GLU A 235 22.57 17.48 34.33
CA GLU A 235 21.52 17.96 33.40
C GLU A 235 22.02 18.17 31.97
N GLU A 236 23.30 17.93 31.67
CA GLU A 236 23.92 18.40 30.42
C GLU A 236 24.13 17.32 29.36
N GLY A 237 23.87 16.05 29.63
CA GLY A 237 24.31 14.98 28.72
C GLY A 237 23.25 14.03 28.18
N GLU A 238 22.13 13.84 28.86
CA GLU A 238 21.18 12.82 28.53
C GLU A 238 19.74 13.34 28.50
N GLY A 239 18.99 12.95 27.47
CA GLY A 239 17.60 13.30 27.26
C GLY A 239 17.07 12.65 25.99
N ILE A 240 15.82 12.87 25.68
CA ILE A 240 15.19 12.28 24.50
C ILE A 240 15.80 12.90 23.24
N SER A 241 16.50 12.09 22.48
CA SER A 241 17.22 12.52 21.26
C SER A 241 16.42 12.33 19.99
N GLU A 242 15.47 11.41 20.00
CA GLU A 242 14.67 11.03 18.84
C GLU A 242 13.27 10.56 19.23
N ALA A 243 12.32 10.81 18.36
CA ALA A 243 10.94 10.32 18.45
C ALA A 243 10.43 9.87 17.09
N TYR A 244 9.66 8.79 17.10
CA TYR A 244 9.10 8.12 15.92
C TYR A 244 7.60 8.39 15.87
N TYR A 245 7.12 8.81 14.70
CA TYR A 245 5.71 9.11 14.47
C TYR A 245 5.20 8.28 13.29
N TYR A 246 4.13 7.54 13.52
CA TYR A 246 3.50 6.67 12.53
C TYR A 246 2.28 7.36 11.97
N VAL A 247 2.15 7.38 10.64
CA VAL A 247 1.00 8.02 9.99
C VAL A 247 -0.07 6.97 9.65
N THR A 248 -1.32 7.42 9.70
CA THR A 248 -2.49 6.58 9.37
C THR A 248 -2.49 6.15 7.90
N ASP A 249 -2.02 7.02 7.00
CA ASP A 249 -1.96 6.79 5.56
C ASP A 249 -0.60 7.21 5.04
N ALA A 250 0.17 6.25 4.54
CA ALA A 250 1.49 6.48 3.97
C ALA A 250 1.50 7.49 2.82
N ALA A 251 0.41 7.60 2.06
CA ALA A 251 0.29 8.59 0.99
C ALA A 251 0.22 10.04 1.50
N GLN A 252 -0.10 10.23 2.78
CA GLN A 252 -0.18 11.55 3.41
C GLN A 252 1.08 11.92 4.20
N LEU A 253 2.08 11.04 4.26
CA LEU A 253 3.29 11.24 5.07
C LEU A 253 3.92 12.62 4.83
N GLU A 254 4.11 12.99 3.57
CA GLU A 254 4.75 14.24 3.20
C GLU A 254 3.93 15.47 3.63
N LYS A 255 2.60 15.38 3.53
CA LYS A 255 1.67 16.41 4.00
C LYS A 255 1.73 16.54 5.53
N VAL A 256 1.72 15.41 6.26
CA VAL A 256 1.82 15.41 7.72
C VAL A 256 3.15 16.02 8.16
N ILE A 257 4.27 15.64 7.52
CA ILE A 257 5.58 16.24 7.81
C ILE A 257 5.56 17.76 7.59
N GLN A 258 4.93 18.24 6.52
CA GLN A 258 4.81 19.69 6.28
C GLN A 258 3.98 20.40 7.36
N GLU A 259 2.90 19.79 7.84
CA GLU A 259 2.09 20.31 8.94
C GLU A 259 2.89 20.34 10.25
N VAL A 260 3.64 19.27 10.56
CA VAL A 260 4.54 19.21 11.71
C VAL A 260 5.58 20.34 11.67
N GLN A 261 6.22 20.59 10.52
CA GLN A 261 7.21 21.66 10.36
C GLN A 261 6.64 23.07 10.56
N GLN A 262 5.32 23.23 10.49
CA GLN A 262 4.65 24.52 10.74
C GLN A 262 4.41 24.80 12.23
N ILE A 263 4.71 23.87 13.13
CA ILE A 263 4.58 24.06 14.58
C ILE A 263 5.62 25.12 15.01
N SER A 264 5.17 26.33 15.19
CA SER A 264 6.03 27.48 15.52
C SER A 264 6.64 27.44 16.93
N ALA A 265 6.11 26.57 17.80
CA ALA A 265 6.64 26.37 19.15
C ALA A 265 7.94 25.57 19.18
N ILE A 266 8.32 24.92 18.07
CA ILE A 266 9.51 24.09 17.94
C ILE A 266 10.59 24.84 17.18
N ASN A 267 11.81 24.86 17.74
CA ASN A 267 12.96 25.42 17.04
C ASN A 267 13.56 24.40 16.06
N TRP A 268 13.02 24.35 14.85
CA TRP A 268 13.44 23.41 13.81
C TRP A 268 14.90 23.53 13.35
N ASN A 269 15.64 24.54 13.82
CA ASN A 269 17.09 24.60 13.59
C ASN A 269 17.88 23.58 14.42
N ASN A 270 17.28 23.04 15.49
CA ASN A 270 17.89 22.07 16.38
C ASN A 270 17.48 20.64 16.09
N PHE A 271 16.47 20.45 15.23
CA PHE A 271 15.87 19.13 14.93
C PHE A 271 15.72 18.93 13.44
N LYS A 272 15.93 17.72 12.98
CA LYS A 272 15.64 17.31 11.60
C LYS A 272 14.55 16.25 11.58
N ILE A 273 13.80 16.24 10.48
CA ILE A 273 12.79 15.24 10.22
C ILE A 273 13.31 14.33 9.11
N THR A 274 13.31 13.03 9.36
CA THR A 274 13.68 12.01 8.39
C THR A 274 12.45 11.13 8.12
N ALA A 275 12.00 11.09 6.87
CA ALA A 275 10.92 10.20 6.46
C ALA A 275 11.45 8.75 6.38
N ASN A 276 10.71 7.82 6.98
CA ASN A 276 11.03 6.39 6.99
C ASN A 276 10.02 5.66 6.10
N ASP A 277 10.11 5.89 4.80
CA ASP A 277 9.17 5.36 3.82
C ASP A 277 9.85 4.55 2.69
N GLU A 278 11.14 4.25 2.79
CA GLU A 278 11.91 3.55 1.76
C GLU A 278 11.26 2.22 1.34
N VAL A 279 10.78 1.43 2.30
CA VAL A 279 10.10 0.16 2.02
C VAL A 279 8.79 0.42 1.27
N TYR A 280 8.02 1.42 1.70
CA TYR A 280 6.81 1.84 1.01
C TYR A 280 7.10 2.36 -0.40
N GLN A 281 8.09 3.23 -0.56
CA GLN A 281 8.48 3.79 -1.86
C GLN A 281 8.92 2.69 -2.83
N ASN A 282 9.73 1.74 -2.38
CA ASN A 282 10.19 0.63 -3.19
C ASN A 282 9.04 -0.29 -3.63
N ILE A 283 8.11 -0.61 -2.74
CA ILE A 283 6.94 -1.43 -3.06
C ILE A 283 5.96 -0.64 -3.94
N SER A 284 5.70 0.61 -3.60
CA SER A 284 4.76 1.48 -4.34
C SER A 284 5.24 1.74 -5.77
N SER A 285 6.53 2.00 -5.97
CA SER A 285 7.11 2.19 -7.30
C SER A 285 7.03 0.91 -8.14
N ALA A 286 7.38 -0.25 -7.58
CA ALA A 286 7.29 -1.53 -8.27
C ALA A 286 5.83 -1.88 -8.67
N LEU A 287 4.86 -1.59 -7.80
CA LEU A 287 3.44 -1.79 -8.10
C LEU A 287 2.93 -0.79 -9.14
N SER A 288 3.32 0.48 -9.05
CA SER A 288 2.97 1.53 -10.01
C SER A 288 3.54 1.23 -11.41
N ASP A 289 4.79 0.80 -11.49
CA ASP A 289 5.43 0.40 -12.75
C ASP A 289 4.69 -0.78 -13.40
N THR A 290 4.34 -1.79 -12.62
CA THR A 290 3.57 -2.94 -13.10
C THR A 290 2.15 -2.52 -13.54
N GLY A 291 1.47 -1.67 -12.79
CA GLY A 291 0.16 -1.11 -13.14
C GLY A 291 0.22 -0.30 -14.45
N THR A 292 1.25 0.52 -14.62
CA THR A 292 1.49 1.30 -15.83
C THR A 292 1.75 0.40 -17.05
N LEU A 293 2.53 -0.66 -16.87
CA LEU A 293 2.79 -1.65 -17.94
C LEU A 293 1.48 -2.35 -18.35
N ILE A 294 0.66 -2.81 -17.41
CA ILE A 294 -0.63 -3.46 -17.71
C ILE A 294 -1.57 -2.49 -18.41
N THR A 295 -1.70 -1.26 -17.91
CA THR A 295 -2.56 -0.24 -18.52
C THR A 295 -2.12 0.10 -19.95
N THR A 296 -0.82 0.23 -20.17
CA THR A 296 -0.24 0.44 -21.51
C THR A 296 -0.54 -0.75 -22.43
N LEU A 297 -0.38 -1.97 -21.93
CA LEU A 297 -0.70 -3.19 -22.68
C LEU A 297 -2.19 -3.24 -23.06
N ILE A 298 -3.09 -2.91 -22.14
CA ILE A 298 -4.54 -2.82 -22.41
C ILE A 298 -4.81 -1.78 -23.50
N ALA A 299 -4.18 -0.61 -23.43
CA ALA A 299 -4.34 0.43 -24.45
C ALA A 299 -3.87 -0.03 -25.83
N VAL A 300 -2.71 -0.67 -25.92
CA VAL A 300 -2.18 -1.24 -27.17
C VAL A 300 -3.09 -2.33 -27.72
N ILE A 301 -3.52 -3.28 -26.88
CA ILE A 301 -4.46 -4.34 -27.28
C ILE A 301 -5.77 -3.74 -27.79
N THR A 302 -6.31 -2.74 -27.12
CA THR A 302 -7.54 -2.06 -27.52
C THR A 302 -7.37 -1.35 -28.87
N ALA A 303 -6.25 -0.65 -29.10
CA ALA A 303 -5.97 0.03 -30.35
C ALA A 303 -5.82 -0.95 -31.53
N VAL A 304 -5.04 -2.01 -31.38
CA VAL A 304 -4.86 -3.06 -32.40
C VAL A 304 -6.19 -3.75 -32.69
N SER A 305 -6.95 -4.05 -31.63
CA SER A 305 -8.26 -4.69 -31.76
C SER A 305 -9.26 -3.80 -32.52
N MET A 306 -9.26 -2.50 -32.23
CA MET A 306 -10.08 -1.52 -32.96
C MET A 306 -9.75 -1.52 -34.42
N ALA A 307 -8.47 -1.53 -34.80
CA ALA A 307 -8.03 -1.61 -36.18
C ALA A 307 -8.52 -2.91 -36.85
N LEU A 308 -8.41 -4.06 -36.17
CA LEU A 308 -8.89 -5.34 -36.67
C LEU A 308 -10.43 -5.35 -36.88
N ILE A 309 -11.17 -4.82 -35.92
CA ILE A 309 -12.64 -4.70 -36.03
C ILE A 309 -13.03 -3.82 -37.23
N ILE A 310 -12.38 -2.67 -37.40
CA ILE A 310 -12.62 -1.78 -38.55
C ILE A 310 -12.34 -2.51 -39.87
N LEU A 311 -11.25 -3.26 -39.97
CA LEU A 311 -10.92 -4.05 -41.16
C LEU A 311 -11.98 -5.12 -41.47
N ILE A 312 -12.38 -5.91 -40.44
CA ILE A 312 -13.37 -6.97 -40.63
C ILE A 312 -14.74 -6.39 -41.00
N LEU A 313 -15.16 -5.32 -40.34
CA LEU A 313 -16.41 -4.63 -40.66
C LEU A 313 -16.36 -4.00 -42.04
N SER A 314 -15.24 -3.39 -42.42
CA SER A 314 -15.05 -2.83 -43.76
C SER A 314 -15.14 -3.89 -44.87
N MET A 315 -14.53 -5.06 -44.65
CA MET A 315 -14.69 -6.22 -45.55
C MET A 315 -16.15 -6.72 -45.59
N SER A 316 -16.82 -6.77 -44.43
CA SER A 316 -18.23 -7.15 -44.35
C SER A 316 -19.12 -6.19 -45.13
N VAL A 317 -18.94 -4.88 -44.96
CA VAL A 317 -19.69 -3.84 -45.69
C VAL A 317 -19.41 -3.93 -47.18
N ARG A 318 -18.15 -4.09 -47.59
CA ARG A 318 -17.79 -4.26 -49.03
C ARG A 318 -18.42 -5.50 -49.64
N SER A 319 -18.49 -6.62 -48.94
CA SER A 319 -19.11 -7.86 -49.42
C SER A 319 -20.64 -7.75 -49.61
N ARG A 320 -21.26 -6.69 -49.08
CA ARG A 320 -22.71 -6.42 -49.13
C ARG A 320 -23.10 -5.26 -50.02
N LYS A 321 -22.17 -4.79 -50.88
CA LYS A 321 -22.42 -3.65 -51.77
C LYS A 321 -23.71 -3.82 -52.57
N ARG A 322 -23.98 -5.05 -53.10
CA ARG A 322 -25.19 -5.35 -53.86
C ARG A 322 -26.46 -5.19 -53.05
N GLU A 323 -26.49 -5.74 -51.82
CA GLU A 323 -27.63 -5.62 -50.92
C GLU A 323 -27.87 -4.15 -50.54
N THR A 324 -26.79 -3.41 -50.22
CA THR A 324 -26.84 -1.97 -49.92
C THR A 324 -27.34 -1.17 -51.11
N GLY A 325 -26.87 -1.47 -52.34
CA GLY A 325 -27.33 -0.81 -53.57
C GLY A 325 -28.83 -1.00 -53.82
N ILE A 326 -29.36 -2.22 -53.63
CA ILE A 326 -30.79 -2.51 -53.76
C ILE A 326 -31.60 -1.73 -52.70
N LEU A 327 -31.15 -1.66 -51.46
CA LEU A 327 -31.85 -0.91 -50.42
C LEU A 327 -31.91 0.59 -50.74
N LEU A 328 -30.83 1.16 -51.25
CA LEU A 328 -30.78 2.56 -51.66
C LEU A 328 -31.66 2.83 -52.91
N ALA A 329 -31.71 1.88 -53.86
CA ALA A 329 -32.57 1.98 -55.05
C ALA A 329 -34.07 1.91 -54.71
N VAL A 330 -34.46 1.20 -53.67
CA VAL A 330 -35.84 1.14 -53.14
C VAL A 330 -36.19 2.37 -52.30
N GLY A 331 -35.26 3.34 -52.16
CA GLY A 331 -35.50 4.60 -51.45
C GLY A 331 -35.16 4.62 -49.95
N ILE A 332 -34.45 3.60 -49.43
CA ILE A 332 -33.98 3.62 -48.04
C ILE A 332 -32.80 4.60 -47.93
N VAL A 333 -32.92 5.57 -47.02
CA VAL A 333 -31.90 6.61 -46.83
C VAL A 333 -30.59 6.02 -46.24
N LYS A 334 -29.45 6.60 -46.63
CA LYS A 334 -28.11 6.17 -46.19
C LYS A 334 -27.98 6.02 -44.67
N PRO A 335 -28.47 6.93 -43.81
CA PRO A 335 -28.40 6.77 -42.37
C PRO A 335 -29.10 5.52 -41.80
N ALA A 336 -30.23 5.12 -42.43
CA ALA A 336 -30.96 3.92 -42.02
C ALA A 336 -30.17 2.63 -42.31
N VAL A 337 -29.37 2.61 -43.38
CA VAL A 337 -28.47 1.50 -43.69
C VAL A 337 -27.31 1.45 -42.69
N ILE A 338 -26.72 2.59 -42.35
CA ILE A 338 -25.67 2.68 -41.32
C ILE A 338 -26.23 2.20 -39.98
N LEU A 339 -27.40 2.67 -39.57
CA LEU A 339 -28.06 2.27 -38.33
C LEU A 339 -28.30 0.75 -38.28
N GLN A 340 -28.64 0.13 -39.43
CA GLN A 340 -28.76 -1.32 -39.51
C GLN A 340 -27.43 -2.02 -39.18
N TYR A 341 -26.28 -1.55 -39.73
CA TYR A 341 -24.97 -2.13 -39.41
C TYR A 341 -24.59 -1.93 -37.96
N VAL A 342 -24.89 -0.77 -37.38
CA VAL A 342 -24.69 -0.50 -35.95
C VAL A 342 -25.50 -1.49 -35.10
N LEU A 343 -26.79 -1.67 -35.39
CA LEU A 343 -27.65 -2.61 -34.68
C LEU A 343 -27.17 -4.07 -34.81
N GLU A 344 -26.74 -4.50 -35.99
CA GLU A 344 -26.16 -5.84 -36.18
C GLU A 344 -24.93 -6.06 -35.30
N THR A 345 -24.02 -5.08 -35.21
CA THR A 345 -22.80 -5.17 -34.41
C THR A 345 -23.10 -5.12 -32.92
N LEU A 346 -24.01 -4.25 -32.47
CA LEU A 346 -24.44 -4.15 -31.10
C LEU A 346 -25.19 -5.41 -30.62
N LEU A 347 -25.96 -6.10 -31.49
CA LEU A 347 -26.56 -7.38 -31.15
C LEU A 347 -25.50 -8.47 -30.88
N ILE A 348 -24.41 -8.49 -31.64
CA ILE A 348 -23.31 -9.41 -31.42
C ILE A 348 -22.60 -9.04 -30.11
N ALA A 349 -22.37 -7.75 -29.85
CA ALA A 349 -21.75 -7.27 -28.66
C ALA A 349 -22.59 -7.57 -27.41
N ALA A 350 -23.92 -7.45 -27.48
CA ALA A 350 -24.84 -7.77 -26.40
C ALA A 350 -24.77 -9.26 -25.95
N ALA A 351 -24.33 -10.15 -26.83
CA ALA A 351 -24.04 -11.53 -26.47
C ALA A 351 -22.58 -11.73 -26.01
N ALA A 352 -21.63 -11.01 -26.63
CA ALA A 352 -20.20 -11.16 -26.34
C ALA A 352 -19.82 -10.62 -24.97
N PHE A 353 -20.28 -9.43 -24.57
CA PHE A 353 -19.88 -8.80 -23.30
C PHE A 353 -20.29 -9.57 -22.04
N PRO A 354 -21.52 -10.09 -21.91
CA PRO A 354 -21.85 -10.93 -20.74
C PRO A 354 -21.02 -12.21 -20.66
N LEU A 355 -20.73 -12.83 -21.81
CA LEU A 355 -19.87 -14.02 -21.84
C LEU A 355 -18.41 -13.64 -21.55
N ALA A 356 -17.94 -12.47 -21.99
CA ALA A 356 -16.62 -11.94 -21.62
C ALA A 356 -16.50 -11.68 -20.12
N TYR A 357 -17.56 -11.19 -19.49
CA TYR A 357 -17.58 -11.05 -18.03
C TYR A 357 -17.44 -12.39 -17.30
N LEU A 358 -18.14 -13.40 -17.73
CA LEU A 358 -18.06 -14.75 -17.14
C LEU A 358 -16.69 -15.40 -17.39
N SER A 359 -16.14 -15.27 -18.61
CA SER A 359 -14.80 -15.78 -18.94
C SER A 359 -13.71 -14.97 -18.25
N GLY A 360 -13.85 -13.64 -18.16
CA GLY A 360 -12.93 -12.74 -17.47
C GLY A 360 -12.77 -13.08 -15.99
N ARG A 361 -13.86 -13.41 -15.30
CA ARG A 361 -13.79 -13.89 -13.92
C ARG A 361 -12.96 -15.16 -13.75
N ARG A 362 -13.08 -16.11 -14.69
CA ARG A 362 -12.29 -17.36 -14.67
C ARG A 362 -10.83 -17.11 -15.02
N VAL A 363 -10.57 -16.31 -16.04
CA VAL A 363 -9.21 -15.95 -16.49
C VAL A 363 -8.49 -15.17 -15.38
N ALA A 364 -9.14 -14.18 -14.78
CA ALA A 364 -8.59 -13.40 -13.68
C ALA A 364 -8.21 -14.29 -12.49
N GLY A 365 -9.08 -15.24 -12.09
CA GLY A 365 -8.76 -16.20 -11.03
C GLY A 365 -7.58 -17.12 -11.37
N THR A 366 -7.44 -17.54 -12.63
CA THR A 366 -6.30 -18.38 -13.06
C THR A 366 -5.00 -17.58 -13.13
N LEU A 367 -5.04 -16.36 -13.67
CA LEU A 367 -3.88 -15.47 -13.69
C LEU A 367 -3.47 -15.09 -12.27
N GLY A 368 -4.44 -14.90 -11.38
CA GLY A 368 -4.21 -14.62 -9.98
C GLY A 368 -3.30 -15.63 -9.32
N THR A 369 -3.47 -16.92 -9.58
CA THR A 369 -2.60 -17.97 -9.01
C THR A 369 -1.13 -17.83 -9.41
N LEU A 370 -0.83 -17.13 -10.50
CA LEU A 370 0.54 -16.86 -10.95
C LEU A 370 1.18 -15.67 -10.19
N PHE A 371 0.37 -14.82 -9.58
CA PHE A 371 0.81 -13.61 -8.86
C PHE A 371 0.86 -13.79 -7.32
N GLY A 372 0.72 -15.02 -6.81
CA GLY A 372 0.89 -15.35 -5.40
C GLY A 372 -0.23 -14.77 -4.51
N LYS A 373 0.13 -14.17 -3.35
CA LYS A 373 -0.85 -13.60 -2.40
C LYS A 373 -1.69 -12.46 -2.98
N ALA A 374 -1.20 -11.75 -4.00
CA ALA A 374 -1.97 -10.74 -4.75
C ALA A 374 -3.21 -11.31 -5.45
N ALA A 375 -3.27 -12.62 -5.60
CA ALA A 375 -4.34 -13.33 -6.28
C ALA A 375 -5.70 -13.27 -5.57
N GLU A 376 -5.71 -13.17 -4.27
CA GLU A 376 -6.95 -13.21 -3.47
C GLU A 376 -7.86 -12.01 -3.75
N HIS A 377 -7.31 -10.91 -4.28
CA HIS A 377 -8.05 -9.67 -4.56
C HIS A 377 -8.40 -9.45 -6.04
N ILE A 378 -8.02 -10.38 -6.95
CA ILE A 378 -8.32 -10.24 -8.38
C ILE A 378 -9.77 -10.65 -8.63
N ILE A 379 -10.68 -9.70 -8.49
CA ILE A 379 -12.12 -9.90 -8.72
C ILE A 379 -12.59 -8.98 -9.83
N VAL A 380 -13.17 -9.56 -10.91
CA VAL A 380 -13.86 -8.76 -11.94
C VAL A 380 -15.18 -8.28 -11.35
N THR A 381 -15.28 -6.98 -11.08
CA THR A 381 -16.46 -6.36 -10.48
C THR A 381 -17.54 -6.04 -11.53
N PRO A 382 -18.81 -5.86 -11.12
CA PRO A 382 -19.85 -5.34 -12.00
C PRO A 382 -19.55 -3.95 -12.59
N GLU A 383 -18.77 -3.14 -11.89
CA GLU A 383 -18.34 -1.81 -12.35
C GLU A 383 -17.42 -1.93 -13.54
N HIS A 384 -16.43 -2.84 -13.52
CA HIS A 384 -15.59 -3.16 -14.68
C HIS A 384 -16.44 -3.58 -15.89
N PHE A 385 -17.47 -4.41 -15.65
CA PHE A 385 -18.37 -4.84 -16.71
C PHE A 385 -19.14 -3.67 -17.34
N ILE A 386 -19.70 -2.77 -16.53
CA ILE A 386 -20.41 -1.58 -17.01
C ILE A 386 -19.45 -0.68 -17.80
N LEU A 387 -18.27 -0.42 -17.26
CA LEU A 387 -17.25 0.41 -17.91
C LEU A 387 -16.88 -0.14 -19.30
N VAL A 388 -16.54 -1.43 -19.39
CA VAL A 388 -16.14 -2.08 -20.64
C VAL A 388 -17.30 -2.16 -21.61
N THR A 389 -18.53 -2.39 -21.15
CA THR A 389 -19.72 -2.45 -22.00
C THR A 389 -20.04 -1.09 -22.60
N VAL A 390 -19.99 -0.01 -21.83
CA VAL A 390 -20.27 1.35 -22.29
C VAL A 390 -19.17 1.82 -23.24
N THR A 391 -17.92 1.78 -22.81
CA THR A 391 -16.78 2.23 -23.63
C THR A 391 -16.62 1.37 -24.89
N GLY A 392 -16.75 0.05 -24.77
CA GLY A 392 -16.69 -0.88 -25.88
C GLY A 392 -17.81 -0.64 -26.89
N SER A 393 -19.04 -0.36 -26.44
CA SER A 393 -20.16 -0.03 -27.34
C SER A 393 -19.91 1.26 -28.09
N ILE A 394 -19.37 2.29 -27.45
CA ILE A 394 -19.01 3.57 -28.11
C ILE A 394 -17.94 3.33 -29.18
N LEU A 395 -16.89 2.58 -28.84
CA LEU A 395 -15.82 2.24 -29.78
C LEU A 395 -16.33 1.42 -30.95
N LEU A 396 -17.26 0.48 -30.76
CA LEU A 396 -17.88 -0.30 -31.82
C LEU A 396 -18.71 0.56 -32.73
N VAL A 397 -19.51 1.48 -32.25
CA VAL A 397 -20.27 2.44 -33.07
C VAL A 397 -19.30 3.27 -33.92
N ALA A 398 -18.23 3.78 -33.34
CA ALA A 398 -17.20 4.51 -34.08
C ALA A 398 -16.56 3.63 -35.17
N ALA A 399 -16.24 2.37 -34.88
CA ALA A 399 -15.68 1.42 -35.82
C ALA A 399 -16.62 1.16 -37.03
N VAL A 400 -17.92 0.98 -36.73
CA VAL A 400 -18.94 0.82 -37.82
C VAL A 400 -19.02 2.06 -38.68
N LEU A 401 -19.08 3.25 -38.07
CA LEU A 401 -19.15 4.52 -38.84
C LEU A 401 -17.93 4.67 -39.73
N LEU A 402 -16.72 4.45 -39.24
CA LEU A 402 -15.48 4.50 -40.00
C LEU A 402 -15.49 3.46 -41.16
N SER A 403 -15.95 2.25 -40.86
CA SER A 403 -16.03 1.16 -41.84
C SER A 403 -17.04 1.43 -42.98
N CYS A 404 -18.08 2.23 -42.71
CA CYS A 404 -19.12 2.57 -43.69
C CYS A 404 -18.71 3.74 -44.62
N ILE A 405 -17.71 4.57 -44.26
CA ILE A 405 -17.30 5.75 -45.02
C ILE A 405 -17.04 5.42 -46.52
N PRO A 406 -16.25 4.39 -46.89
CA PRO A 406 -15.96 4.08 -48.26
C PRO A 406 -17.21 3.64 -49.06
N ALA A 407 -18.13 2.91 -48.40
CA ALA A 407 -19.36 2.45 -49.06
C ALA A 407 -20.38 3.58 -49.30
N MET A 408 -20.45 4.55 -48.39
CA MET A 408 -21.39 5.67 -48.48
C MET A 408 -20.94 6.79 -49.43
N ARG A 409 -19.67 6.83 -49.84
CA ARG A 409 -19.15 7.75 -50.88
C ARG A 409 -19.50 7.30 -52.29
N MET A 410 -19.94 6.04 -52.47
CA MET A 410 -20.31 5.53 -53.81
C MET A 410 -21.72 6.01 -54.20
N GLU A 411 -21.88 6.42 -55.46
CA GLU A 411 -23.18 6.77 -56.00
C GLU A 411 -23.98 5.49 -56.34
N PRO A 412 -25.31 5.45 -56.08
CA PRO A 412 -26.15 4.29 -56.39
C PRO A 412 -26.04 3.82 -57.83
N LYS A 413 -25.86 4.77 -58.76
CA LYS A 413 -25.72 4.52 -60.26
C LYS A 413 -24.46 3.69 -60.53
N THR A 414 -23.34 4.00 -59.87
CA THR A 414 -22.05 3.28 -60.00
C THR A 414 -22.10 1.88 -59.39
N ILE A 415 -22.90 1.69 -58.32
CA ILE A 415 -23.08 0.37 -57.70
C ILE A 415 -23.88 -0.56 -58.63
N LEU A 416 -24.89 -0.03 -59.32
CA LEU A 416 -25.75 -0.80 -60.21
C LEU A 416 -25.05 -1.10 -61.54
N SER A 417 -24.25 -0.16 -62.13
CA SER A 417 -23.52 -0.36 -63.39
C SER A 417 -22.32 -1.34 -63.26
N GLN A 418 -21.83 -1.65 -62.08
CA GLN A 418 -20.81 -2.70 -61.85
C GLN A 418 -21.43 -4.10 -61.67
N MET A 419 -22.70 -4.25 -61.98
CA MET A 419 -23.46 -5.48 -61.80
C MET A 419 -23.76 -6.19 -63.17
N GLU A 420 -23.40 -5.56 -64.28
CA GLU A 420 -23.27 -6.20 -65.57
C GLU A 420 -21.83 -6.73 -65.78
#